data_e385e19fef0c74ef37d2c5325691260e
#
_entry.id   e385e19fef0c74ef37d2c5325691260e
#
_cell.length_a   1.000
_cell.length_b   1.000
_cell.length_c   1.000
_cell.angle_alpha   90.00
_cell.angle_beta   90.00
_cell.angle_gamma   90.00
#
_symmetry.space_group_name_H-M   'P 1'
#
loop_
_entity.id
_entity.type
_entity.pdbx_description
1 polymer ?
#
loop_
_entity_poly.entity_id
_entity_poly.type
_entity_poly.pdbx_seq_one_letter_code
_entity_poly.pdbx_strand_id
1 'polypeptide(L)'
;MQQNKTASQRKTINPVYWVPTAYFAMGLPFIAINLVSVFMFKDLGISDTQITFWTSLIMMPWTLKFLWSPFLEMYRTKKFFVLVTELLSGILFGVVAFSLFFDYFFAISISTMAVIAFSGATHDIACDGVYMAELNKEDQ
;
A
#
# COMPACT_ATOMS: atom_id res chain seq x y z
N MET A 1 -7.89 49.00 -13.60
CA MET A 1 -8.42 47.70 -14.02
C MET A 1 -7.98 46.67 -12.99
N GLN A 2 -8.80 46.38 -11.99
CA GLN A 2 -8.55 45.37 -10.98
C GLN A 2 -9.04 44.05 -11.56
N GLN A 3 -8.11 43.16 -11.89
CA GLN A 3 -8.44 41.77 -12.22
C GLN A 3 -8.83 41.02 -10.94
N ASN A 4 -10.10 40.78 -10.83
CA ASN A 4 -10.75 39.99 -9.81
C ASN A 4 -10.30 38.51 -9.94
N LYS A 5 -9.24 38.14 -9.22
CA LYS A 5 -8.85 36.73 -9.05
C LYS A 5 -9.72 36.12 -7.96
N THR A 6 -10.91 35.72 -8.32
CA THR A 6 -11.68 34.69 -7.58
C THR A 6 -10.98 33.35 -7.81
N ALA A 7 -9.83 33.16 -7.17
CA ALA A 7 -9.30 31.82 -6.96
C ALA A 7 -10.33 31.11 -6.05
N SER A 8 -11.07 30.18 -6.62
CA SER A 8 -11.87 29.20 -5.89
C SER A 8 -10.95 28.59 -4.83
N GLN A 9 -11.12 29.02 -3.58
CA GLN A 9 -10.47 28.39 -2.44
C GLN A 9 -11.00 26.95 -2.36
N ARG A 10 -10.30 26.00 -2.96
CA ARG A 10 -10.50 24.60 -2.62
C ARG A 10 -10.30 24.52 -1.11
N LYS A 11 -11.36 24.11 -0.42
CA LYS A 11 -11.35 23.88 1.02
C LYS A 11 -10.38 22.72 1.27
N THR A 12 -9.10 23.05 1.44
CA THR A 12 -8.06 22.06 1.74
C THR A 12 -8.33 21.55 3.14
N ILE A 13 -8.59 20.27 3.25
CA ILE A 13 -8.68 19.60 4.55
C ILE A 13 -7.30 19.74 5.20
N ASN A 14 -7.26 20.13 6.48
CA ASN A 14 -6.01 20.32 7.19
C ASN A 14 -5.14 19.04 7.09
N PRO A 15 -3.89 19.14 6.60
CA PRO A 15 -2.99 18.01 6.41
C PRO A 15 -2.82 17.13 7.65
N VAL A 16 -2.87 17.72 8.84
CA VAL A 16 -2.74 17.04 10.14
C VAL A 16 -3.75 15.89 10.32
N TYR A 17 -4.90 15.93 9.65
CA TYR A 17 -5.91 14.88 9.78
C TYR A 17 -5.76 13.76 8.76
N TRP A 18 -5.36 14.05 7.53
CA TRP A 18 -5.34 13.03 6.48
C TRP A 18 -3.96 12.41 6.26
N VAL A 19 -2.87 13.16 6.48
CA VAL A 19 -1.50 12.65 6.29
C VAL A 19 -1.20 11.46 7.21
N PRO A 20 -1.40 11.55 8.55
CA PRO A 20 -1.14 10.40 9.41
C PRO A 20 -1.98 9.18 9.06
N THR A 21 -3.24 9.39 8.65
CA THR A 21 -4.15 8.29 8.28
C THR A 21 -3.68 7.60 7.01
N ALA A 22 -3.26 8.36 5.99
CA ALA A 22 -2.75 7.82 4.73
C ALA A 22 -1.45 7.03 4.96
N TYR A 23 -0.51 7.56 5.74
CA TYR A 23 0.74 6.86 6.06
C TYR A 23 0.53 5.64 6.96
N PHE A 24 -0.45 5.68 7.86
CA PHE A 24 -0.83 4.50 8.64
C PHE A 24 -1.37 3.38 7.73
N ALA A 25 -2.29 3.72 6.82
CA ALA A 25 -2.82 2.76 5.84
C ALA A 25 -1.73 2.19 4.91
N MET A 26 -0.76 3.02 4.52
CA MET A 26 0.41 2.62 3.74
C MET A 26 1.29 1.59 4.47
N GLY A 27 1.48 1.75 5.78
CA GLY A 27 2.31 0.86 6.59
C GLY A 27 1.67 -0.51 6.89
N LEU A 28 0.33 -0.61 6.87
CA LEU A 28 -0.38 -1.84 7.24
C LEU A 28 -0.01 -3.05 6.39
N PRO A 29 -0.02 -3.01 5.04
CA PRO A 29 0.36 -4.16 4.22
C PRO A 29 1.81 -4.59 4.45
N PHE A 30 2.72 -3.63 4.63
CA PHE A 30 4.12 -3.90 4.90
C PHE A 30 4.31 -4.67 6.21
N ILE A 31 3.70 -4.19 7.31
CA ILE A 31 3.78 -4.83 8.63
C ILE A 31 3.09 -6.19 8.61
N ALA A 32 1.94 -6.31 7.96
CA ALA A 32 1.21 -7.56 7.88
C ALA A 32 2.03 -8.64 7.17
N ILE A 33 2.72 -8.32 6.08
CA ILE A 33 3.57 -9.28 5.35
C ILE A 33 4.87 -9.58 6.11
N ASN A 34 5.52 -8.59 6.70
CA ASN A 34 6.83 -8.79 7.32
C ASN A 34 6.77 -9.36 8.73
N LEU A 35 5.72 -9.08 9.48
CA LEU A 35 5.63 -9.47 10.90
C LEU A 35 4.53 -10.47 11.13
N VAL A 36 3.28 -10.11 10.79
CA VAL A 36 2.11 -10.96 11.10
C VAL A 36 2.16 -12.27 10.35
N SER A 37 2.51 -12.26 9.06
CA SER A 37 2.60 -13.50 8.27
C SER A 37 3.68 -14.45 8.76
N VAL A 38 4.81 -13.91 9.22
CA VAL A 38 5.91 -14.71 9.77
C VAL A 38 5.45 -15.48 11.02
N PHE A 39 4.80 -14.79 11.96
CA PHE A 39 4.26 -15.44 13.15
C PHE A 39 3.17 -16.45 12.79
N MET A 40 2.25 -16.08 11.92
CA MET A 40 1.17 -16.96 11.45
C MET A 40 1.71 -18.25 10.83
N PHE A 41 2.66 -18.17 9.92
CA PHE A 41 3.23 -19.36 9.29
C PHE A 41 4.05 -20.20 10.25
N LYS A 42 4.73 -19.59 11.20
CA LYS A 42 5.49 -20.29 12.24
C LYS A 42 4.57 -21.08 13.15
N ASP A 43 3.47 -20.49 13.59
CA ASP A 43 2.45 -21.17 14.41
C ASP A 43 1.76 -22.33 13.66
N LEU A 44 1.66 -22.23 12.33
CA LEU A 44 1.13 -23.27 11.44
C LEU A 44 2.17 -24.33 11.05
N GLY A 45 3.37 -24.30 11.64
CA GLY A 45 4.40 -25.33 11.47
C GLY A 45 5.21 -25.23 10.18
N ILE A 46 5.15 -24.12 9.47
CA ILE A 46 5.98 -23.88 8.28
C ILE A 46 7.43 -23.63 8.72
N SER A 47 8.40 -24.22 8.00
CA SER A 47 9.81 -24.06 8.33
C SER A 47 10.32 -22.63 8.18
N ASP A 48 11.20 -22.21 9.09
CA ASP A 48 11.79 -20.85 9.07
C ASP A 48 12.48 -20.54 7.73
N THR A 49 13.08 -21.54 7.08
CA THR A 49 13.71 -21.39 5.75
C THR A 49 12.69 -21.04 4.67
N GLN A 50 11.54 -21.70 4.65
CA GLN A 50 10.47 -21.40 3.70
C GLN A 50 9.85 -20.03 3.97
N ILE A 51 9.60 -19.70 5.23
CA ILE A 51 9.05 -18.40 5.62
C ILE A 51 9.99 -17.28 5.13
N THR A 52 11.27 -17.37 5.48
CA THR A 52 12.27 -16.34 5.13
C THR A 52 12.43 -16.21 3.61
N PHE A 53 12.50 -17.32 2.89
CA PHE A 53 12.63 -17.31 1.42
C PHE A 53 11.44 -16.58 0.76
N TRP A 54 10.21 -17.01 1.08
CA TRP A 54 9.01 -16.48 0.45
C TRP A 54 8.70 -15.04 0.86
N THR A 55 8.87 -14.68 2.14
CA THR A 55 8.65 -13.31 2.59
C THR A 55 9.66 -12.35 1.97
N SER A 56 10.93 -12.75 1.84
CA SER A 56 11.94 -11.94 1.15
C SER A 56 11.59 -11.71 -0.33
N LEU A 57 11.09 -12.74 -1.01
CA LEU A 57 10.66 -12.63 -2.41
C LEU A 57 9.44 -11.71 -2.56
N ILE A 58 8.46 -11.84 -1.66
CA ILE A 58 7.25 -11.00 -1.65
C ILE A 58 7.58 -9.52 -1.39
N MET A 59 8.69 -9.23 -0.72
CA MET A 59 9.12 -7.85 -0.47
C MET A 59 9.77 -7.15 -1.67
N MET A 60 10.09 -7.88 -2.74
CA MET A 60 10.72 -7.30 -3.95
C MET A 60 9.92 -6.15 -4.59
N PRO A 61 8.58 -6.12 -4.62
CA PRO A 61 7.86 -4.98 -5.17
C PRO A 61 8.22 -3.63 -4.53
N TRP A 62 8.43 -3.56 -3.21
CA TRP A 62 8.86 -2.31 -2.56
C TRP A 62 10.24 -1.85 -3.01
N THR A 63 11.15 -2.78 -3.28
CA THR A 63 12.48 -2.46 -3.81
C THR A 63 12.42 -2.05 -5.27
N LEU A 64 11.57 -2.69 -6.07
CA LEU A 64 11.45 -2.47 -7.51
C LEU A 64 10.41 -1.42 -7.90
N LYS A 65 9.75 -0.77 -6.94
CA LYS A 65 8.67 0.20 -7.21
C LYS A 65 9.07 1.34 -8.15
N PHE A 66 10.37 1.67 -8.23
CA PHE A 66 10.89 2.68 -9.14
C PHE A 66 10.68 2.34 -10.63
N LEU A 67 10.50 1.06 -10.98
CA LEU A 67 10.30 0.65 -12.37
C LEU A 67 8.95 1.10 -12.93
N TRP A 68 7.91 1.15 -12.11
CA TRP A 68 6.56 1.56 -12.55
C TRP A 68 6.10 2.90 -11.97
N SER A 69 6.86 3.50 -11.07
CA SER A 69 6.58 4.84 -10.55
C SER A 69 6.37 5.88 -11.64
N PRO A 70 7.20 5.97 -12.71
CA PRO A 70 7.00 6.95 -13.77
C PRO A 70 5.65 6.80 -14.48
N PHE A 71 5.16 5.56 -14.64
CA PHE A 71 3.86 5.31 -15.26
C PHE A 71 2.70 5.84 -14.41
N LEU A 72 2.78 5.67 -13.09
CA LEU A 72 1.79 6.21 -12.16
C LEU A 72 1.80 7.75 -12.11
N GLU A 73 2.96 8.37 -12.31
CA GLU A 73 3.09 9.83 -12.35
C GLU A 73 2.40 10.45 -13.57
N MET A 74 2.30 9.72 -14.67
CA MET A 74 1.60 10.17 -15.88
C MET A 74 0.08 10.27 -15.68
N TYR A 75 -0.49 9.56 -14.72
CA TYR A 75 -1.92 9.57 -14.44
C TYR A 75 -2.27 10.64 -13.41
N ARG A 76 -3.19 11.54 -13.77
CA ARG A 76 -3.61 12.67 -12.92
C ARG A 76 -4.36 12.29 -11.65
N THR A 77 -4.91 11.07 -11.57
CA THR A 77 -5.84 10.64 -10.50
C THR A 77 -5.15 9.76 -9.46
N LYS A 78 -4.11 10.28 -8.80
CA LYS A 78 -3.38 9.55 -7.75
C LYS A 78 -4.29 9.09 -6.60
N LYS A 79 -5.29 9.91 -6.22
CA LYS A 79 -6.30 9.54 -5.21
C LYS A 79 -7.12 8.30 -5.58
N PHE A 80 -7.37 8.07 -6.85
CA PHE A 80 -8.04 6.85 -7.32
C PHE A 80 -7.19 5.61 -7.05
N PHE A 81 -5.89 5.67 -7.33
CA PHE A 81 -4.98 4.56 -7.04
C PHE A 81 -4.89 4.27 -5.55
N VAL A 82 -4.83 5.29 -4.69
CA VAL A 82 -4.84 5.13 -3.22
C VAL A 82 -6.06 4.31 -2.79
N LEU A 83 -7.27 4.72 -3.20
CA LEU A 83 -8.50 4.06 -2.81
C LEU A 83 -8.62 2.63 -3.34
N VAL A 84 -8.24 2.42 -4.62
CA VAL A 84 -8.32 1.10 -5.25
C VAL A 84 -7.33 0.11 -4.63
N THR A 85 -6.09 0.53 -4.40
CA THR A 85 -5.08 -0.33 -3.79
C THR A 85 -5.38 -0.64 -2.34
N GLU A 86 -5.94 0.29 -1.59
CA GLU A 86 -6.37 0.07 -0.22
C GLU A 86 -7.53 -0.93 -0.13
N LEU A 87 -8.57 -0.73 -0.95
CA LEU A 87 -9.70 -1.65 -1.02
C LEU A 87 -9.25 -3.05 -1.47
N LEU A 88 -8.42 -3.13 -2.49
CA LEU A 88 -7.87 -4.39 -2.99
C LEU A 88 -7.08 -5.12 -1.90
N SER A 89 -6.18 -4.43 -1.22
CA SER A 89 -5.39 -5.02 -0.13
C SER A 89 -6.28 -5.51 1.01
N GLY A 90 -7.31 -4.76 1.38
CA GLY A 90 -8.27 -5.17 2.41
C GLY A 90 -9.03 -6.45 2.03
N ILE A 91 -9.53 -6.56 0.79
CA ILE A 91 -10.19 -7.77 0.28
C ILE A 91 -9.22 -8.95 0.28
N LEU A 92 -7.99 -8.76 -0.19
CA LEU A 92 -6.99 -9.81 -0.27
C LEU A 92 -6.53 -10.30 1.10
N PHE A 93 -6.46 -9.46 2.13
CA PHE A 93 -6.25 -9.92 3.50
C PHE A 93 -7.39 -10.83 3.98
N GLY A 94 -8.64 -10.53 3.59
CA GLY A 94 -9.77 -11.44 3.81
C GLY A 94 -9.58 -12.80 3.13
N VAL A 95 -9.04 -12.81 1.89
CA VAL A 95 -8.72 -14.05 1.16
C VAL A 95 -7.62 -14.84 1.89
N VAL A 96 -6.57 -14.16 2.39
CA VAL A 96 -5.52 -14.81 3.20
C VAL A 96 -6.12 -15.47 4.44
N ALA A 97 -6.97 -14.74 5.19
CA ALA A 97 -7.63 -15.30 6.36
C ALA A 97 -8.51 -16.50 6.02
N PHE A 98 -9.26 -16.41 4.92
CA PHE A 98 -10.11 -17.51 4.45
C PHE A 98 -9.31 -18.73 3.95
N SER A 99 -8.11 -18.50 3.41
CA SER A 99 -7.24 -19.57 2.91
C SER A 99 -6.83 -20.57 4.01
N LEU A 100 -6.82 -20.14 5.27
CA LEU A 100 -6.43 -20.99 6.42
C LEU A 100 -7.36 -22.19 6.64
N PHE A 101 -8.55 -22.21 6.04
CA PHE A 101 -9.46 -23.34 6.08
C PHE A 101 -9.15 -24.44 5.05
N PHE A 102 -8.15 -24.26 4.18
CA PHE A 102 -7.81 -25.18 3.11
C PHE A 102 -6.44 -25.85 3.34
N ASP A 103 -6.26 -27.07 2.88
CA ASP A 103 -5.00 -27.81 3.00
C ASP A 103 -3.83 -27.10 2.27
N TYR A 104 -4.14 -26.35 1.20
CA TYR A 104 -3.16 -25.59 0.41
C TYR A 104 -2.99 -24.14 0.89
N PHE A 105 -3.32 -23.85 2.15
CA PHE A 105 -3.33 -22.49 2.70
C PHE A 105 -2.02 -21.72 2.45
N PHE A 106 -0.88 -22.41 2.56
CA PHE A 106 0.43 -21.75 2.41
C PHE A 106 0.61 -21.19 1.00
N ALA A 107 0.35 -22.01 -0.05
CA ALA A 107 0.48 -21.55 -1.43
C ALA A 107 -0.50 -20.41 -1.78
N ILE A 108 -1.74 -20.51 -1.30
CA ILE A 108 -2.77 -19.48 -1.51
C ILE A 108 -2.36 -18.19 -0.79
N SER A 109 -1.93 -18.29 0.47
CA SER A 109 -1.50 -17.11 1.26
C SER A 109 -0.31 -16.43 0.62
N ILE A 110 0.74 -17.15 0.22
CA ILE A 110 1.93 -16.59 -0.42
C ILE A 110 1.58 -15.89 -1.73
N SER A 111 0.77 -16.53 -2.58
CA SER A 111 0.34 -15.94 -3.86
C SER A 111 -0.48 -14.67 -3.64
N THR A 112 -1.41 -14.70 -2.68
CA THR A 112 -2.24 -13.54 -2.34
C THR A 112 -1.40 -12.41 -1.74
N MET A 113 -0.45 -12.73 -0.86
CA MET A 113 0.46 -11.74 -0.26
C MET A 113 1.38 -11.10 -1.29
N ALA A 114 1.79 -11.83 -2.34
CA ALA A 114 2.54 -11.23 -3.45
C ALA A 114 1.72 -10.15 -4.19
N VAL A 115 0.42 -10.37 -4.39
CA VAL A 115 -0.47 -9.35 -4.97
C VAL A 115 -0.67 -8.17 -4.01
N ILE A 116 -0.82 -8.44 -2.70
CA ILE A 116 -0.90 -7.38 -1.67
C ILE A 116 0.39 -6.54 -1.67
N ALA A 117 1.55 -7.17 -1.78
CA ALA A 117 2.84 -6.49 -1.82
C ALA A 117 2.95 -5.54 -3.02
N PHE A 118 2.53 -6.00 -4.20
CA PHE A 118 2.50 -5.15 -5.40
C PHE A 118 1.50 -4.01 -5.26
N SER A 119 0.31 -4.28 -4.72
CA SER A 119 -0.71 -3.28 -4.40
C SER A 119 -0.19 -2.26 -3.40
N GLY A 120 0.47 -2.70 -2.31
CA GLY A 120 1.05 -1.85 -1.28
C GLY A 120 2.17 -0.95 -1.82
N ALA A 121 3.09 -1.49 -2.61
CA ALA A 121 4.14 -0.69 -3.24
C ALA A 121 3.58 0.35 -4.22
N THR A 122 2.48 0.04 -4.90
CA THR A 122 1.76 0.99 -5.77
C THR A 122 1.04 2.06 -4.95
N HIS A 123 0.45 1.66 -3.82
CA HIS A 123 -0.19 2.56 -2.86
C HIS A 123 0.81 3.59 -2.31
N ASP A 124 2.02 3.16 -1.94
CA ASP A 124 3.10 4.04 -1.48
C ASP A 124 3.39 5.16 -2.50
N ILE A 125 3.61 4.79 -3.76
CA ILE A 125 3.88 5.75 -4.84
C ILE A 125 2.71 6.74 -4.99
N ALA A 126 1.47 6.23 -4.93
CA ALA A 126 0.28 7.06 -5.08
C ALA A 126 0.09 8.02 -3.89
N CYS A 127 0.33 7.55 -2.65
CA CYS A 127 0.28 8.36 -1.43
C CYS A 127 1.33 9.49 -1.45
N ASP A 128 2.58 9.16 -1.77
CA ASP A 128 3.66 10.14 -1.89
C ASP A 128 3.30 11.19 -2.94
N GLY A 129 2.73 10.76 -4.05
CA GLY A 129 2.28 11.67 -5.09
C GLY A 129 1.08 12.56 -4.70
N VAL A 130 0.16 12.10 -3.85
CA VAL A 130 -0.90 12.93 -3.28
C VAL A 130 -0.30 13.92 -2.28
N TYR A 131 0.60 13.46 -1.41
CA TYR A 131 1.30 14.29 -0.44
C TYR A 131 2.00 15.47 -1.11
N MET A 132 2.80 15.20 -2.15
CA MET A 132 3.52 16.26 -2.87
C MET A 132 2.61 17.20 -3.66
N ALA A 133 1.41 16.75 -4.07
CA ALA A 133 0.48 17.58 -4.84
C ALA A 133 -0.42 18.47 -3.97
N GLU A 134 -0.72 18.05 -2.73
CA GLU A 134 -1.68 18.73 -1.84
C GLU A 134 -1.00 19.64 -0.80
N LEU A 135 0.29 19.43 -0.50
CA LEU A 135 1.03 20.24 0.46
C LEU A 135 1.84 21.33 -0.22
N ASN A 136 1.87 22.50 0.40
CA ASN A 136 2.77 23.59 0.01
C ASN A 136 4.21 23.22 0.39
N LYS A 137 5.19 23.87 -0.28
CA LYS A 137 6.62 23.63 -0.01
C LYS A 137 7.05 23.93 1.43
N GLU A 138 6.28 24.75 2.14
CA GLU A 138 6.54 25.11 3.54
C GLU A 138 5.99 24.05 4.52
N ASP A 139 5.06 23.21 4.07
CA ASP A 139 4.40 22.16 4.86
C ASP A 139 4.96 20.75 4.57
N GLN A 140 5.84 20.62 3.58
CA GLN A 140 6.53 19.37 3.22
C GLN A 140 7.79 19.15 4.03
#